data_5cc6851b16d1b7c62998317f300d5c76
#
_entry.id   5cc6851b16d1b7c62998317f300d5c76
#
_cell.length_a   1.000
_cell.length_b   1.000
_cell.length_c   1.000
_cell.angle_alpha   90.00
_cell.angle_beta   90.00
_cell.angle_gamma   90.00
#
_symmetry.space_group_name_H-M   'P 1'
#
loop_
_entity.id
_entity.type
_entity.pdbx_description
1 polymer ?
#
loop_
_entity_poly.entity_id
_entity_poly.type
_entity_poly.pdbx_seq_one_letter_code
_entity_poly.pdbx_strand_id
1 'polypeptide(L)'
;MPSKNASSTASLDTSSKEPTVDPATCTHQYEEKVTRKPRVLDVGEKTFTCKFCNTSYIEEIAKTNTIKILAVGNSLTSNATQYLWEIITSAGVPKENVTIGRLFLPGCSIAWHWSNIEDFKEDYDYSKNTNGSWLTQQNFSVQAALEDEEWDYIIIQETIASVTNPTAYSHLGDLILYLMTAEPEAELAWQLIWTYQAETTSQWCKFKTPAETEEHFGKIVSTYKSQVQHWSQIDHLIPAGTAVQNLRSSYIGDTITSDGIHVNDKHGMYITALTWYAALAGGDLEAVTWLPSRYPDLADDLPVIRQSVKDAMKEPFVITQQAK
;
A
#
# COMPACT_ATOMS: atom_id res chain seq x y z
N MET A 1 -53.49 -30.15 6.64
CA MET A 1 -52.87 -29.77 7.93
C MET A 1 -51.50 -29.26 7.64
N PRO A 2 -51.19 -28.00 7.92
CA PRO A 2 -49.87 -27.44 7.56
C PRO A 2 -48.87 -27.56 8.71
N SER A 3 -47.67 -27.99 8.41
CA SER A 3 -46.52 -27.98 9.32
C SER A 3 -45.81 -26.65 9.25
N LYS A 4 -45.52 -26.07 10.41
CA LYS A 4 -44.89 -24.78 10.62
C LYS A 4 -43.37 -24.90 10.42
N ASN A 5 -42.84 -24.11 9.51
CA ASN A 5 -41.41 -23.79 9.45
C ASN A 5 -41.07 -22.71 10.49
N ALA A 6 -40.20 -23.02 11.41
CA ALA A 6 -39.60 -22.04 12.31
C ALA A 6 -38.29 -21.57 11.69
N SER A 7 -38.26 -20.31 11.26
CA SER A 7 -37.06 -19.58 10.88
C SER A 7 -36.37 -19.06 12.14
N SER A 8 -35.20 -19.58 12.48
CA SER A 8 -34.36 -19.02 13.55
C SER A 8 -33.42 -18.00 12.95
N THR A 9 -33.75 -16.74 13.12
CA THR A 9 -32.82 -15.62 12.91
C THR A 9 -31.84 -15.57 14.09
N ALA A 10 -30.56 -15.93 13.84
CA ALA A 10 -29.49 -15.69 14.80
C ALA A 10 -29.19 -14.19 14.79
N SER A 11 -29.61 -13.48 15.83
CA SER A 11 -29.16 -12.13 16.12
C SER A 11 -27.69 -12.18 16.57
N LEU A 12 -26.78 -11.49 15.84
CA LEU A 12 -25.44 -11.18 16.29
C LEU A 12 -25.55 -10.25 17.50
N ASP A 13 -25.28 -10.81 18.67
CA ASP A 13 -25.25 -10.11 19.94
C ASP A 13 -23.94 -9.31 20.04
N THR A 14 -23.98 -8.03 19.64
CA THR A 14 -22.94 -7.05 19.95
C THR A 14 -23.18 -6.49 21.34
N SER A 15 -23.02 -7.34 22.38
CA SER A 15 -23.06 -6.85 23.76
C SER A 15 -21.75 -6.13 24.08
N SER A 16 -21.73 -4.80 23.95
CA SER A 16 -20.83 -3.96 24.74
C SER A 16 -21.16 -4.24 26.21
N LYS A 17 -20.27 -4.95 26.93
CA LYS A 17 -20.44 -5.16 28.37
C LYS A 17 -20.54 -3.80 29.03
N GLU A 18 -21.65 -3.50 29.67
CA GLU A 18 -21.78 -2.32 30.53
C GLU A 18 -20.68 -2.36 31.61
N PRO A 19 -20.07 -1.21 31.97
CA PRO A 19 -19.06 -1.15 33.02
C PRO A 19 -19.65 -1.66 34.33
N THR A 20 -18.95 -2.60 34.96
CA THR A 20 -19.41 -3.26 36.18
C THR A 20 -19.13 -2.45 37.44
N VAL A 21 -18.36 -1.37 37.35
CA VAL A 21 -17.93 -0.52 38.46
C VAL A 21 -18.05 0.96 38.09
N ASP A 22 -18.52 1.80 39.06
CA ASP A 22 -18.56 3.25 38.86
C ASP A 22 -17.12 3.79 38.66
N PRO A 23 -16.85 4.51 37.56
CA PRO A 23 -15.53 5.10 37.33
C PRO A 23 -14.98 5.96 38.47
N ALA A 24 -15.82 6.68 39.21
CA ALA A 24 -15.43 7.56 40.29
C ALA A 24 -14.89 6.82 41.52
N THR A 25 -15.23 5.54 41.70
CA THR A 25 -14.84 4.70 42.84
C THR A 25 -13.95 3.52 42.43
N CYS A 26 -13.62 3.42 41.17
CA CYS A 26 -12.88 2.31 40.60
C CYS A 26 -11.39 2.36 40.96
N THR A 27 -10.85 1.28 41.50
CA THR A 27 -9.42 1.07 41.56
C THR A 27 -8.98 0.57 40.20
N HIS A 28 -8.51 1.50 39.33
CA HIS A 28 -8.22 1.22 37.93
C HIS A 28 -7.12 0.17 37.76
N GLN A 29 -7.39 -0.80 36.90
CA GLN A 29 -6.39 -1.70 36.34
C GLN A 29 -6.52 -1.62 34.80
N TYR A 30 -5.47 -1.11 34.16
CA TYR A 30 -5.48 -0.86 32.72
C TYR A 30 -4.91 -2.04 31.93
N GLU A 31 -5.55 -2.34 30.80
CA GLU A 31 -4.97 -3.11 29.69
C GLU A 31 -4.45 -2.13 28.66
N GLU A 32 -3.21 -2.34 28.21
CA GLU A 32 -2.63 -1.55 27.14
C GLU A 32 -2.86 -2.22 25.80
N LYS A 33 -3.12 -1.41 24.77
CA LYS A 33 -3.19 -1.83 23.38
C LYS A 33 -2.57 -0.76 22.50
N VAL A 34 -1.63 -1.13 21.63
CA VAL A 34 -1.19 -0.25 20.55
C VAL A 34 -2.33 -0.11 19.55
N THR A 35 -2.88 1.10 19.47
CA THR A 35 -4.00 1.43 18.57
C THR A 35 -3.55 2.06 17.27
N ARG A 36 -2.35 2.63 17.26
CA ARG A 36 -1.66 3.12 16.06
C ARG A 36 -0.15 2.97 16.24
N LYS A 37 0.49 2.19 15.36
CA LYS A 37 1.95 2.06 15.36
C LYS A 37 2.63 3.38 14.95
N PRO A 38 3.80 3.72 15.51
CA PRO A 38 4.53 4.92 15.09
C PRO A 38 5.13 4.72 13.71
N ARG A 39 5.24 5.81 12.95
CA ARG A 39 5.93 5.87 11.65
C ARG A 39 7.06 6.89 11.72
N VAL A 40 7.88 6.95 10.70
CA VAL A 40 9.06 7.86 10.72
C VAL A 40 8.67 9.35 10.79
N LEU A 41 7.51 9.73 10.31
CA LEU A 41 7.00 11.12 10.36
C LEU A 41 5.73 11.28 11.22
N ASP A 42 5.18 10.20 11.77
CA ASP A 42 3.95 10.25 12.56
C ASP A 42 4.12 9.48 13.90
N VAL A 43 3.62 10.07 15.00
CA VAL A 43 3.63 9.42 16.32
C VAL A 43 2.63 8.26 16.33
N GLY A 44 2.95 7.22 17.10
CA GLY A 44 2.00 6.15 17.38
C GLY A 44 1.13 6.47 18.59
N GLU A 45 0.22 5.56 18.92
CA GLU A 45 -0.70 5.68 20.04
C GLU A 45 -0.86 4.34 20.77
N LYS A 46 -0.83 4.40 22.10
CA LYS A 46 -1.27 3.34 22.98
C LYS A 46 -2.54 3.77 23.70
N THR A 47 -3.55 2.92 23.67
CA THR A 47 -4.77 3.10 24.44
C THR A 47 -4.73 2.20 25.67
N PHE A 48 -4.96 2.79 26.84
CA PHE A 48 -5.08 2.11 28.10
C PHE A 48 -6.55 2.08 28.50
N THR A 49 -7.13 0.89 28.65
CA THR A 49 -8.55 0.73 28.99
C THR A 49 -8.67 -0.01 30.33
N CYS A 50 -9.40 0.57 31.27
CA CYS A 50 -9.64 -0.08 32.56
C CYS A 50 -10.54 -1.32 32.40
N LYS A 51 -10.09 -2.46 32.96
CA LYS A 51 -10.81 -3.74 32.92
C LYS A 51 -12.18 -3.73 33.61
N PHE A 52 -12.40 -2.79 34.55
CA PHE A 52 -13.58 -2.79 35.40
C PHE A 52 -14.59 -1.72 35.07
N CYS A 53 -14.15 -0.51 34.70
CA CYS A 53 -15.04 0.62 34.46
C CYS A 53 -14.97 1.17 33.04
N ASN A 54 -14.16 0.59 32.15
CA ASN A 54 -13.95 0.99 30.75
C ASN A 54 -13.41 2.43 30.55
N THR A 55 -13.02 3.14 31.63
CA THR A 55 -12.33 4.43 31.48
C THR A 55 -11.03 4.21 30.71
N SER A 56 -10.78 5.06 29.72
CA SER A 56 -9.57 4.95 28.89
C SER A 56 -8.85 6.27 28.75
N TYR A 57 -7.54 6.18 28.50
CA TYR A 57 -6.69 7.30 28.09
C TYR A 57 -5.70 6.84 27.03
N ILE A 58 -5.09 7.81 26.33
CA ILE A 58 -4.15 7.57 25.23
C ILE A 58 -2.79 8.13 25.63
N GLU A 59 -1.73 7.40 25.30
CA GLU A 59 -0.35 7.86 25.33
C GLU A 59 0.26 7.80 23.93
N GLU A 60 1.07 8.80 23.58
CA GLU A 60 1.81 8.82 22.32
C GLU A 60 3.02 7.87 22.38
N ILE A 61 3.27 7.17 21.27
CA ILE A 61 4.51 6.43 21.01
C ILE A 61 5.38 7.31 20.13
N ALA A 62 6.64 7.51 20.51
CA ALA A 62 7.58 8.30 19.71
C ALA A 62 7.71 7.76 18.27
N LYS A 63 7.95 8.67 17.32
CA LYS A 63 8.23 8.33 15.91
C LYS A 63 9.40 7.36 15.82
N THR A 64 9.41 6.51 14.80
CA THR A 64 10.59 5.72 14.43
C THR A 64 11.70 6.65 13.90
N ASN A 65 12.94 6.19 13.96
CA ASN A 65 14.07 6.99 13.44
C ASN A 65 14.41 6.64 12.00
N THR A 66 14.09 5.43 11.57
CA THR A 66 14.43 4.88 10.25
C THR A 66 13.17 4.45 9.51
N ILE A 67 13.29 4.31 8.20
CA ILE A 67 12.29 3.67 7.35
C ILE A 67 12.98 2.79 6.31
N LYS A 68 12.75 1.49 6.40
CA LYS A 68 13.29 0.47 5.50
C LYS A 68 12.15 -0.26 4.82
N ILE A 69 12.07 -0.15 3.51
CA ILE A 69 10.97 -0.66 2.69
C ILE A 69 11.51 -1.69 1.70
N LEU A 70 10.98 -2.92 1.71
CA LEU A 70 11.21 -3.91 0.67
C LEU A 70 9.97 -4.04 -0.22
N ALA A 71 10.13 -3.75 -1.49
CA ALA A 71 9.09 -3.91 -2.50
C ALA A 71 9.31 -5.23 -3.27
N VAL A 72 8.50 -6.25 -3.02
CA VAL A 72 8.52 -7.54 -3.71
C VAL A 72 7.48 -7.51 -4.82
N GLY A 73 7.94 -7.48 -6.08
CA GLY A 73 6.98 -7.32 -7.17
C GLY A 73 7.56 -7.33 -8.58
N ASN A 74 6.95 -6.55 -9.43
CA ASN A 74 7.20 -6.47 -10.86
C ASN A 74 7.42 -5.01 -11.31
N SER A 75 7.26 -4.73 -12.60
CA SER A 75 7.48 -3.39 -13.17
C SER A 75 6.59 -2.30 -12.55
N LEU A 76 5.39 -2.64 -12.07
CA LEU A 76 4.52 -1.65 -11.42
C LEU A 76 5.09 -1.22 -10.06
N THR A 77 5.67 -2.16 -9.32
CA THR A 77 6.40 -1.85 -8.08
C THR A 77 7.64 -1.00 -8.37
N SER A 78 8.38 -1.33 -9.43
CA SER A 78 9.55 -0.55 -9.86
C SER A 78 9.18 0.89 -10.20
N ASN A 79 8.06 1.10 -10.89
CA ASN A 79 7.56 2.44 -11.19
C ASN A 79 7.20 3.22 -9.91
N ALA A 80 6.48 2.57 -8.98
CA ALA A 80 6.00 3.22 -7.77
C ALA A 80 7.13 3.63 -6.81
N THR A 81 8.24 2.90 -6.80
CA THR A 81 9.37 3.17 -5.89
C THR A 81 10.45 4.06 -6.50
N GLN A 82 10.35 4.42 -7.79
CA GLN A 82 11.44 5.11 -8.50
C GLN A 82 11.88 6.42 -7.83
N TYR A 83 10.97 7.20 -7.29
CA TYR A 83 11.21 8.49 -6.64
C TYR A 83 10.99 8.47 -5.13
N LEU A 84 10.75 7.30 -4.55
CA LEU A 84 10.31 7.18 -3.17
C LEU A 84 11.37 7.67 -2.17
N TRP A 85 12.64 7.38 -2.43
CA TRP A 85 13.74 7.81 -1.56
C TRP A 85 13.87 9.33 -1.51
N GLU A 86 13.81 10.00 -2.66
CA GLU A 86 13.89 11.46 -2.77
C GLU A 86 12.67 12.13 -2.14
N ILE A 87 11.48 11.58 -2.33
CA ILE A 87 10.25 12.08 -1.72
C ILE A 87 10.36 12.01 -0.20
N ILE A 88 10.71 10.85 0.38
CA ILE A 88 10.82 10.66 1.83
C ILE A 88 11.88 11.60 2.42
N THR A 89 13.05 11.67 1.80
CA THR A 89 14.15 12.51 2.32
C THR A 89 13.87 13.99 2.18
N SER A 90 13.17 14.43 1.12
CA SER A 90 12.78 15.84 0.97
C SER A 90 11.73 16.29 1.97
N ALA A 91 10.98 15.37 2.54
CA ALA A 91 10.01 15.62 3.61
C ALA A 91 10.64 15.73 5.01
N GLY A 92 11.97 15.64 5.10
CA GLY A 92 12.73 15.88 6.33
C GLY A 92 13.25 14.63 7.05
N VAL A 93 13.08 13.43 6.48
CA VAL A 93 13.74 12.23 7.00
C VAL A 93 15.23 12.27 6.63
N PRO A 94 16.17 12.12 7.58
CA PRO A 94 17.60 12.08 7.29
C PRO A 94 17.93 10.99 6.25
N LYS A 95 18.82 11.31 5.33
CA LYS A 95 19.13 10.44 4.18
C LYS A 95 19.65 9.07 4.59
N GLU A 96 20.47 9.03 5.63
CA GLU A 96 21.04 7.83 6.23
C GLU A 96 20.00 6.92 6.91
N ASN A 97 18.79 7.43 7.11
CA ASN A 97 17.70 6.74 7.77
C ASN A 97 16.68 6.15 6.79
N VAL A 98 16.92 6.27 5.48
CA VAL A 98 16.00 5.78 4.45
C VAL A 98 16.67 4.70 3.60
N THR A 99 16.07 3.50 3.59
CA THR A 99 16.48 2.38 2.74
C THR A 99 15.28 1.89 1.93
N ILE A 100 15.43 1.85 0.60
CA ILE A 100 14.41 1.27 -0.29
C ILE A 100 15.02 0.08 -1.02
N GLY A 101 14.53 -1.11 -0.75
CA GLY A 101 14.82 -2.34 -1.49
C GLY A 101 13.72 -2.63 -2.51
N ARG A 102 14.10 -3.15 -3.67
CA ARG A 102 13.20 -3.52 -4.75
C ARG A 102 13.62 -4.85 -5.34
N LEU A 103 12.84 -5.88 -5.09
CA LEU A 103 13.01 -7.21 -5.66
C LEU A 103 12.10 -7.33 -6.89
N PHE A 104 12.68 -7.33 -8.06
CA PHE A 104 12.00 -7.19 -9.34
C PHE A 104 12.12 -8.44 -10.21
N LEU A 105 10.97 -8.92 -10.69
CA LEU A 105 10.88 -9.89 -11.77
C LEU A 105 9.77 -9.45 -12.74
N PRO A 106 10.04 -9.31 -14.06
CA PRO A 106 9.06 -8.80 -15.02
C PRO A 106 7.75 -9.60 -15.02
N GLY A 107 6.62 -8.91 -14.80
CA GLY A 107 5.29 -9.53 -14.84
C GLY A 107 5.01 -10.56 -13.75
N CYS A 108 5.86 -10.65 -12.73
CA CYS A 108 5.72 -11.65 -11.66
C CYS A 108 4.38 -11.49 -10.92
N SER A 109 3.66 -12.59 -10.77
CA SER A 109 2.42 -12.72 -10.01
C SER A 109 2.68 -13.29 -8.62
N ILE A 110 1.67 -13.23 -7.73
CA ILE A 110 1.71 -13.88 -6.42
C ILE A 110 2.07 -15.37 -6.54
N ALA A 111 1.42 -16.09 -7.44
CA ALA A 111 1.69 -17.52 -7.65
C ALA A 111 3.12 -17.78 -8.16
N TRP A 112 3.66 -16.87 -8.99
CA TRP A 112 5.04 -17.00 -9.48
C TRP A 112 6.06 -16.66 -8.40
N HIS A 113 5.83 -15.64 -7.57
CA HIS A 113 6.65 -15.39 -6.38
C HIS A 113 6.71 -16.63 -5.47
N TRP A 114 5.55 -17.26 -5.21
CA TRP A 114 5.47 -18.46 -4.38
C TRP A 114 6.26 -19.62 -5.00
N SER A 115 6.07 -19.92 -6.29
CA SER A 115 6.84 -20.97 -6.99
C SER A 115 8.34 -20.73 -6.93
N ASN A 116 8.79 -19.48 -7.06
CA ASN A 116 10.22 -19.15 -6.97
C ASN A 116 10.76 -19.35 -5.55
N ILE A 117 9.96 -19.11 -4.52
CA ILE A 117 10.33 -19.41 -3.13
C ILE A 117 10.47 -20.92 -2.92
N GLU A 118 9.48 -21.73 -3.35
CA GLU A 118 9.49 -23.19 -3.22
C GLU A 118 10.68 -23.83 -3.96
N ASP A 119 11.02 -23.29 -5.13
CA ASP A 119 12.11 -23.78 -5.98
C ASP A 119 13.48 -23.16 -5.68
N PHE A 120 13.60 -22.25 -4.68
CA PHE A 120 14.83 -21.54 -4.33
C PHE A 120 15.46 -20.78 -5.52
N LYS A 121 14.62 -20.13 -6.36
CA LYS A 121 15.05 -19.44 -7.57
C LYS A 121 15.74 -18.10 -7.27
N GLU A 122 16.81 -17.82 -8.01
CA GLU A 122 17.56 -16.56 -8.02
C GLU A 122 17.29 -15.78 -9.32
N ASP A 123 16.01 -15.66 -9.69
CA ASP A 123 15.59 -15.08 -10.98
C ASP A 123 15.31 -13.57 -10.92
N TYR A 124 15.55 -12.94 -9.76
CA TYR A 124 15.22 -11.53 -9.55
C TYR A 124 16.41 -10.59 -9.79
N ASP A 125 16.09 -9.38 -10.24
CA ASP A 125 16.96 -8.23 -10.07
C ASP A 125 16.64 -7.58 -8.71
N TYR A 126 17.64 -7.48 -7.83
CA TYR A 126 17.52 -6.78 -6.56
C TYR A 126 18.20 -5.41 -6.65
N SER A 127 17.41 -4.35 -6.48
CA SER A 127 17.91 -2.97 -6.47
C SER A 127 17.73 -2.35 -5.11
N LYS A 128 18.77 -1.66 -4.60
CA LYS A 128 18.74 -0.99 -3.30
C LYS A 128 19.13 0.48 -3.46
N ASN A 129 18.43 1.37 -2.78
CA ASN A 129 18.69 2.80 -2.72
C ASN A 129 18.80 3.24 -1.25
N THR A 130 20.00 3.68 -0.86
CA THR A 130 20.30 4.19 0.50
C THR A 130 20.86 5.61 0.48
N ASN A 131 21.13 6.17 -0.71
CA ASN A 131 21.84 7.45 -0.85
C ASN A 131 21.37 8.29 -2.05
N GLY A 132 20.22 7.98 -2.63
CA GLY A 132 19.67 8.63 -3.82
C GLY A 132 20.13 7.98 -5.14
N SER A 133 20.77 6.82 -5.07
CA SER A 133 21.21 6.08 -6.26
C SER A 133 20.84 4.61 -6.14
N TRP A 134 20.27 4.06 -7.20
CA TRP A 134 19.93 2.64 -7.26
C TRP A 134 21.16 1.80 -7.61
N LEU A 135 21.48 0.82 -6.78
CA LEU A 135 22.45 -0.22 -7.05
C LEU A 135 21.71 -1.53 -7.29
N THR A 136 21.95 -2.17 -8.44
CA THR A 136 21.26 -3.40 -8.84
C THR A 136 22.20 -4.58 -8.86
N GLN A 137 21.75 -5.69 -8.26
CA GLN A 137 22.36 -7.02 -8.32
C GLN A 137 21.37 -7.95 -9.04
N GLN A 138 21.91 -8.78 -9.94
CA GLN A 138 21.14 -9.80 -10.65
C GLN A 138 21.27 -11.16 -9.96
N ASN A 139 20.39 -12.09 -10.31
CA ASN A 139 20.37 -13.44 -9.77
C ASN A 139 20.21 -13.43 -8.24
N PHE A 140 19.12 -12.82 -7.79
CA PHE A 140 18.79 -12.70 -6.37
C PHE A 140 17.53 -13.52 -6.05
N SER A 141 17.41 -14.00 -4.82
CA SER A 141 16.23 -14.71 -4.34
C SER A 141 15.37 -13.84 -3.43
N VAL A 142 14.12 -14.25 -3.20
CA VAL A 142 13.25 -13.60 -2.19
C VAL A 142 13.88 -13.72 -0.80
N GLN A 143 14.43 -14.89 -0.46
CA GLN A 143 15.07 -15.13 0.82
C GLN A 143 16.25 -14.17 1.04
N ALA A 144 17.17 -14.06 0.08
CA ALA A 144 18.32 -13.18 0.20
C ALA A 144 17.93 -11.70 0.35
N ALA A 145 16.83 -11.27 -0.30
CA ALA A 145 16.34 -9.92 -0.16
C ALA A 145 15.72 -9.64 1.21
N LEU A 146 15.06 -10.63 1.83
CA LEU A 146 14.56 -10.53 3.20
C LEU A 146 15.72 -10.45 4.20
N GLU A 147 16.77 -11.25 4.03
CA GLU A 147 17.93 -11.30 4.91
C GLU A 147 18.89 -10.09 4.78
N ASP A 148 18.70 -9.21 3.80
CA ASP A 148 19.62 -8.09 3.51
C ASP A 148 19.49 -6.92 4.50
N GLU A 149 18.32 -6.71 5.08
CA GLU A 149 18.04 -5.67 6.09
C GLU A 149 17.00 -6.17 7.10
N GLU A 150 16.89 -5.53 8.26
CA GLU A 150 15.70 -5.59 9.11
C GLU A 150 14.65 -4.65 8.54
N TRP A 151 13.70 -5.18 7.78
CA TRP A 151 12.71 -4.38 7.06
C TRP A 151 11.59 -3.89 7.98
N ASP A 152 11.22 -2.59 7.88
CA ASP A 152 10.04 -2.06 8.55
C ASP A 152 8.75 -2.41 7.78
N TYR A 153 8.84 -2.42 6.44
CA TYR A 153 7.69 -2.70 5.56
C TYR A 153 8.08 -3.64 4.42
N ILE A 154 7.20 -4.62 4.15
CA ILE A 154 7.30 -5.47 2.96
C ILE A 154 6.03 -5.28 2.14
N ILE A 155 6.18 -4.86 0.88
CA ILE A 155 5.07 -4.56 0.00
C ILE A 155 4.94 -5.64 -1.06
N ILE A 156 3.72 -6.15 -1.24
CA ILE A 156 3.35 -7.11 -2.27
C ILE A 156 2.19 -6.59 -3.12
N GLN A 157 2.02 -7.17 -4.29
CA GLN A 157 0.92 -6.86 -5.23
C GLN A 157 0.72 -8.00 -6.22
N GLU A 158 -0.42 -8.04 -6.87
CA GLU A 158 -0.64 -8.91 -8.04
C GLU A 158 -0.28 -8.18 -9.34
N THR A 159 0.09 -8.93 -10.38
CA THR A 159 0.36 -8.35 -11.71
C THR A 159 -0.92 -7.93 -12.42
N ILE A 160 -0.85 -6.87 -13.23
CA ILE A 160 -2.03 -6.34 -13.95
C ILE A 160 -2.67 -7.38 -14.89
N ALA A 161 -1.90 -8.38 -15.36
CA ALA A 161 -2.39 -9.41 -16.25
C ALA A 161 -3.42 -10.35 -15.59
N SER A 162 -3.31 -10.55 -14.29
CA SER A 162 -4.14 -11.48 -13.50
C SER A 162 -4.87 -10.85 -12.32
N VAL A 163 -4.68 -9.56 -12.06
CA VAL A 163 -5.20 -8.85 -10.88
C VAL A 163 -6.73 -8.95 -10.70
N THR A 164 -7.48 -9.16 -11.77
CA THR A 164 -8.94 -9.35 -11.74
C THR A 164 -9.37 -10.81 -11.73
N ASN A 165 -8.41 -11.75 -11.70
CA ASN A 165 -8.68 -13.18 -11.65
C ASN A 165 -8.54 -13.71 -10.22
N PRO A 166 -9.64 -14.13 -9.53
CA PRO A 166 -9.57 -14.63 -8.16
C PRO A 166 -8.64 -15.82 -7.97
N THR A 167 -8.45 -16.66 -8.99
CA THR A 167 -7.57 -17.85 -8.88
C THR A 167 -6.08 -17.50 -8.83
N ALA A 168 -5.70 -16.29 -9.24
CA ALA A 168 -4.31 -15.81 -9.16
C ALA A 168 -3.83 -15.64 -7.71
N TYR A 169 -4.77 -15.57 -6.76
CA TYR A 169 -4.49 -15.34 -5.34
C TYR A 169 -4.41 -16.64 -4.52
N SER A 170 -4.42 -17.81 -5.18
CA SER A 170 -4.44 -19.13 -4.49
C SER A 170 -3.27 -19.34 -3.53
N HIS A 171 -2.10 -18.73 -3.78
CA HIS A 171 -0.91 -18.81 -2.95
C HIS A 171 -0.64 -17.55 -2.11
N LEU A 172 -1.62 -16.64 -2.01
CA LEU A 172 -1.43 -15.43 -1.23
C LEU A 172 -1.19 -15.73 0.27
N GLY A 173 -1.94 -16.70 0.82
CA GLY A 173 -1.77 -17.10 2.22
C GLY A 173 -0.40 -17.72 2.50
N ASP A 174 0.10 -18.54 1.58
CA ASP A 174 1.42 -19.17 1.68
C ASP A 174 2.52 -18.10 1.65
N LEU A 175 2.41 -17.13 0.73
CA LEU A 175 3.35 -16.01 0.62
C LEU A 175 3.33 -15.13 1.87
N ILE A 176 2.15 -14.75 2.38
CA ILE A 176 2.01 -13.97 3.61
C ILE A 176 2.70 -14.69 4.78
N LEU A 177 2.41 -15.98 4.97
CA LEU A 177 2.99 -16.76 6.05
C LEU A 177 4.52 -16.84 5.96
N TYR A 178 5.05 -17.01 4.75
CA TYR A 178 6.49 -17.03 4.52
C TYR A 178 7.15 -15.70 4.88
N LEU A 179 6.61 -14.57 4.40
CA LEU A 179 7.14 -13.23 4.66
C LEU A 179 7.13 -12.89 6.15
N MET A 180 6.02 -13.16 6.84
CA MET A 180 5.90 -12.93 8.29
C MET A 180 6.78 -13.85 9.12
N THR A 181 7.13 -15.05 8.62
CA THR A 181 8.03 -15.96 9.32
C THR A 181 9.49 -15.50 9.18
N ALA A 182 9.85 -14.99 8.01
CA ALA A 182 11.19 -14.46 7.74
C ALA A 182 11.43 -13.11 8.44
N GLU A 183 10.43 -12.23 8.41
CA GLU A 183 10.49 -10.86 8.96
C GLU A 183 9.31 -10.60 9.91
N PRO A 184 9.33 -11.15 11.14
CA PRO A 184 8.18 -11.09 12.05
C PRO A 184 7.85 -9.70 12.58
N GLU A 185 8.81 -8.76 12.53
CA GLU A 185 8.62 -7.38 12.99
C GLU A 185 8.18 -6.44 11.85
N ALA A 186 8.33 -6.85 10.59
CA ALA A 186 7.91 -6.06 9.44
C ALA A 186 6.39 -6.00 9.31
N GLU A 187 5.89 -4.85 8.87
CA GLU A 187 4.48 -4.68 8.52
C GLU A 187 4.26 -4.99 7.04
N LEU A 188 3.25 -5.82 6.73
CA LEU A 188 2.92 -6.10 5.34
C LEU A 188 2.01 -5.02 4.77
N ALA A 189 2.30 -4.60 3.54
CA ALA A 189 1.48 -3.67 2.79
C ALA A 189 1.08 -4.24 1.43
N TRP A 190 -0.16 -3.93 1.03
CA TRP A 190 -0.65 -4.25 -0.30
C TRP A 190 -0.70 -3.01 -1.18
N GLN A 191 -0.04 -3.04 -2.34
CA GLN A 191 -0.25 -2.02 -3.37
C GLN A 191 -1.49 -2.33 -4.20
N LEU A 192 -2.52 -1.50 -4.09
CA LEU A 192 -3.63 -1.50 -5.05
C LEU A 192 -3.14 -0.86 -6.35
N ILE A 193 -2.97 -1.66 -7.39
CA ILE A 193 -2.39 -1.20 -8.65
C ILE A 193 -3.41 -0.42 -9.50
N TRP A 194 -2.91 0.36 -10.44
CA TRP A 194 -3.71 1.08 -11.43
C TRP A 194 -4.12 0.18 -12.61
N THR A 195 -5.07 0.65 -13.39
CA THR A 195 -5.52 0.00 -14.62
C THR A 195 -4.79 0.53 -15.85
N TYR A 196 -5.00 -0.13 -16.98
CA TYR A 196 -4.49 0.29 -18.27
C TYR A 196 -4.98 1.70 -18.65
N GLN A 197 -4.21 2.41 -19.48
CA GLN A 197 -4.64 3.62 -20.15
C GLN A 197 -5.60 3.28 -21.27
N ALA A 198 -6.64 4.11 -21.47
CA ALA A 198 -7.52 4.01 -22.63
C ALA A 198 -6.87 4.60 -23.90
N GLU A 199 -7.41 4.21 -25.05
CA GLU A 199 -7.10 4.81 -26.38
C GLU A 199 -5.61 4.84 -26.78
N THR A 200 -4.74 4.12 -26.06
CA THR A 200 -3.34 4.02 -26.47
C THR A 200 -3.15 3.12 -27.68
N THR A 201 -2.14 3.39 -28.49
CA THR A 201 -1.73 2.52 -29.60
C THR A 201 -0.81 1.37 -29.16
N SER A 202 -0.45 1.30 -27.90
CA SER A 202 0.35 0.23 -27.34
C SER A 202 -0.33 -1.13 -27.54
N GLN A 203 0.46 -2.17 -27.78
CA GLN A 203 -0.03 -3.57 -27.78
C GLN A 203 -0.72 -3.98 -26.48
N TRP A 204 -0.46 -3.25 -25.40
CA TRP A 204 -1.03 -3.46 -24.07
C TRP A 204 -2.40 -2.79 -23.88
N CYS A 205 -2.80 -1.89 -24.79
CA CYS A 205 -4.11 -1.25 -24.70
C CYS A 205 -5.22 -2.25 -24.92
N LYS A 206 -6.01 -2.47 -23.87
CA LYS A 206 -7.18 -3.36 -23.92
C LYS A 206 -8.50 -2.60 -24.01
N PHE A 207 -8.49 -1.32 -23.65
CA PHE A 207 -9.69 -0.49 -23.56
C PHE A 207 -9.64 0.67 -24.56
N LYS A 208 -10.83 1.08 -25.02
CA LYS A 208 -10.99 2.15 -25.99
C LYS A 208 -11.55 3.44 -25.40
N THR A 209 -12.10 3.35 -24.21
CA THR A 209 -12.76 4.47 -23.54
C THR A 209 -12.35 4.57 -22.07
N PRO A 210 -12.39 5.78 -21.47
CA PRO A 210 -12.21 5.95 -20.04
C PRO A 210 -13.18 5.11 -19.19
N ALA A 211 -14.43 4.94 -19.64
CA ALA A 211 -15.42 4.13 -18.94
C ALA A 211 -15.01 2.65 -18.82
N GLU A 212 -14.37 2.08 -19.86
CA GLU A 212 -13.85 0.71 -19.81
C GLU A 212 -12.68 0.59 -18.82
N THR A 213 -11.83 1.61 -18.71
CA THR A 213 -10.74 1.64 -17.74
C THR A 213 -11.27 1.77 -16.31
N GLU A 214 -12.28 2.59 -16.09
CA GLU A 214 -12.95 2.73 -14.78
C GLU A 214 -13.64 1.42 -14.38
N GLU A 215 -14.34 0.75 -15.30
CA GLU A 215 -14.94 -0.57 -15.05
C GLU A 215 -13.88 -1.61 -14.66
N HIS A 216 -12.75 -1.63 -15.38
CA HIS A 216 -11.66 -2.55 -15.06
C HIS A 216 -11.05 -2.22 -13.69
N PHE A 217 -10.87 -0.94 -13.35
CA PHE A 217 -10.43 -0.55 -12.02
C PHE A 217 -11.43 -0.98 -10.93
N GLY A 218 -12.72 -0.87 -11.18
CA GLY A 218 -13.78 -1.41 -10.32
C GLY A 218 -13.64 -2.93 -10.09
N LYS A 219 -13.24 -3.69 -11.10
CA LYS A 219 -12.93 -5.13 -10.96
C LYS A 219 -11.68 -5.37 -10.13
N ILE A 220 -10.63 -4.56 -10.27
CA ILE A 220 -9.42 -4.62 -9.42
C ILE A 220 -9.81 -4.42 -7.95
N VAL A 221 -10.58 -3.39 -7.64
CA VAL A 221 -11.10 -3.11 -6.29
C VAL A 221 -11.95 -4.25 -5.75
N SER A 222 -12.86 -4.78 -6.58
CA SER A 222 -13.73 -5.90 -6.19
C SER A 222 -12.93 -7.16 -5.87
N THR A 223 -11.90 -7.46 -6.67
CA THR A 223 -11.02 -8.60 -6.44
C THR A 223 -10.18 -8.41 -5.18
N TYR A 224 -9.63 -7.21 -4.96
CA TYR A 224 -8.95 -6.89 -3.70
C TYR A 224 -9.86 -7.16 -2.49
N LYS A 225 -11.07 -6.65 -2.50
CA LYS A 225 -12.05 -6.83 -1.40
C LYS A 225 -12.37 -8.30 -1.13
N SER A 226 -12.44 -9.12 -2.17
CA SER A 226 -12.78 -10.54 -2.03
C SER A 226 -11.58 -11.43 -1.72
N GLN A 227 -10.37 -11.09 -2.20
CA GLN A 227 -9.20 -11.96 -2.11
C GLN A 227 -8.15 -11.50 -1.09
N VAL A 228 -8.06 -10.19 -0.82
CA VAL A 228 -6.97 -9.60 -0.03
C VAL A 228 -7.45 -8.99 1.27
N GLN A 229 -8.52 -8.23 1.26
CA GLN A 229 -8.97 -7.38 2.39
C GLN A 229 -9.25 -8.16 3.70
N HIS A 230 -9.52 -9.45 3.61
CA HIS A 230 -9.79 -10.28 4.80
C HIS A 230 -8.51 -10.79 5.51
N TRP A 231 -7.34 -10.61 4.92
CA TRP A 231 -6.08 -10.96 5.55
C TRP A 231 -5.67 -9.89 6.55
N SER A 232 -5.90 -10.16 7.84
CA SER A 232 -5.56 -9.24 8.93
C SER A 232 -4.05 -9.02 9.11
N GLN A 233 -3.24 -9.82 8.44
CA GLN A 233 -1.79 -9.73 8.39
C GLN A 233 -1.29 -8.65 7.40
N ILE A 234 -2.16 -8.16 6.52
CA ILE A 234 -1.84 -7.02 5.66
C ILE A 234 -2.22 -5.76 6.42
N ASP A 235 -1.23 -5.11 7.01
CA ASP A 235 -1.39 -3.97 7.92
C ASP A 235 -1.78 -2.69 7.18
N HIS A 236 -1.30 -2.54 5.92
CA HIS A 236 -1.47 -1.31 5.15
C HIS A 236 -1.98 -1.57 3.74
N LEU A 237 -2.85 -0.67 3.29
CA LEU A 237 -3.23 -0.54 1.89
C LEU A 237 -2.57 0.70 1.31
N ILE A 238 -1.87 0.55 0.19
CA ILE A 238 -1.32 1.65 -0.60
C ILE A 238 -2.23 1.85 -1.81
N PRO A 239 -3.12 2.85 -1.82
CA PRO A 239 -4.13 3.02 -2.87
C PRO A 239 -3.57 3.73 -4.11
N ALA A 240 -2.40 3.29 -4.61
CA ALA A 240 -1.73 3.90 -5.76
C ALA A 240 -2.61 3.91 -7.01
N GLY A 241 -3.37 2.83 -7.25
CA GLY A 241 -4.32 2.76 -8.36
C GLY A 241 -5.44 3.80 -8.25
N THR A 242 -5.98 4.01 -7.05
CA THR A 242 -7.01 5.04 -6.81
C THR A 242 -6.45 6.43 -7.03
N ALA A 243 -5.25 6.73 -6.54
CA ALA A 243 -4.59 8.02 -6.75
C ALA A 243 -4.36 8.31 -8.24
N VAL A 244 -3.90 7.30 -9.00
CA VAL A 244 -3.75 7.40 -10.46
C VAL A 244 -5.10 7.65 -11.14
N GLN A 245 -6.17 6.96 -10.74
CA GLN A 245 -7.51 7.17 -11.32
C GLN A 245 -8.07 8.56 -10.96
N ASN A 246 -7.84 9.04 -9.74
CA ASN A 246 -8.21 10.40 -9.34
C ASN A 246 -7.50 11.43 -10.23
N LEU A 247 -6.18 11.28 -10.44
CA LEU A 247 -5.41 12.19 -11.28
C LEU A 247 -5.87 12.15 -12.74
N ARG A 248 -6.21 10.98 -13.28
CA ARG A 248 -6.80 10.81 -14.63
C ARG A 248 -8.08 11.61 -14.81
N SER A 249 -8.87 11.79 -13.75
CA SER A 249 -10.13 12.55 -13.81
C SER A 249 -9.93 14.08 -13.88
N SER A 250 -8.70 14.57 -13.63
CA SER A 250 -8.34 16.00 -13.68
C SER A 250 -8.04 16.48 -15.09
N TYR A 251 -7.60 17.74 -15.21
CA TYR A 251 -7.09 18.31 -16.46
C TYR A 251 -5.83 17.61 -17.01
N ILE A 252 -5.11 16.84 -16.20
CA ILE A 252 -3.97 15.99 -16.64
C ILE A 252 -4.47 14.90 -17.59
N GLY A 253 -5.68 14.38 -17.35
CA GLY A 253 -6.29 13.39 -18.20
C GLY A 253 -5.59 12.03 -18.18
N ASP A 254 -5.94 11.16 -19.14
CA ASP A 254 -5.37 9.80 -19.23
C ASP A 254 -4.04 9.79 -19.99
N THR A 255 -3.06 10.56 -19.50
CA THR A 255 -1.71 10.68 -20.10
C THR A 255 -0.61 10.22 -19.13
N ILE A 256 -0.98 9.44 -18.10
CA ILE A 256 -0.10 9.15 -16.94
C ILE A 256 0.80 7.94 -17.21
N THR A 257 0.59 7.19 -18.29
CA THR A 257 1.44 6.05 -18.66
C THR A 257 2.32 6.35 -19.86
N SER A 258 3.41 5.59 -20.01
CA SER A 258 4.34 5.69 -21.15
C SER A 258 3.98 4.74 -22.30
N ASP A 259 3.37 3.59 -21.99
CA ASP A 259 3.08 2.51 -22.93
C ASP A 259 1.67 1.92 -22.77
N GLY A 260 0.83 2.55 -21.97
CA GLY A 260 -0.52 2.09 -21.66
C GLY A 260 -0.64 1.25 -20.39
N ILE A 261 0.48 0.88 -19.76
CA ILE A 261 0.56 0.14 -18.48
C ILE A 261 1.46 0.86 -17.50
N HIS A 262 2.73 1.04 -17.86
CA HIS A 262 3.75 1.59 -16.99
C HIS A 262 3.55 3.09 -16.84
N VAL A 263 3.47 3.55 -15.61
CA VAL A 263 3.33 4.98 -15.36
C VAL A 263 4.57 5.74 -15.85
N ASN A 264 4.34 6.94 -16.41
CA ASN A 264 5.39 7.77 -16.96
C ASN A 264 6.24 8.43 -15.84
N ASP A 265 7.41 8.90 -16.22
CA ASP A 265 8.41 9.47 -15.32
C ASP A 265 8.08 10.92 -14.85
N LYS A 266 7.06 11.58 -15.40
CA LYS A 266 6.60 12.88 -14.93
C LYS A 266 5.55 12.72 -13.81
N HIS A 267 4.30 12.52 -14.19
CA HIS A 267 3.18 12.48 -13.26
C HIS A 267 3.03 11.13 -12.56
N GLY A 268 3.19 10.04 -13.33
CA GLY A 268 2.84 8.71 -12.88
C GLY A 268 3.76 8.16 -11.79
N MET A 269 5.08 8.19 -11.98
CA MET A 269 6.03 7.76 -10.94
C MET A 269 5.97 8.68 -9.73
N TYR A 270 5.69 9.97 -9.93
CA TYR A 270 5.61 10.91 -8.82
C TYR A 270 4.39 10.65 -7.93
N ILE A 271 3.19 10.53 -8.52
CA ILE A 271 1.96 10.31 -7.73
C ILE A 271 1.98 8.94 -7.03
N THR A 272 2.51 7.90 -7.67
CA THR A 272 2.59 6.57 -7.06
C THR A 272 3.56 6.58 -5.88
N ALA A 273 4.75 7.16 -6.03
CA ALA A 273 5.71 7.30 -4.94
C ALA A 273 5.18 8.19 -3.79
N LEU A 274 4.47 9.28 -4.13
CA LEU A 274 3.84 10.14 -3.13
C LEU A 274 2.72 9.41 -2.36
N THR A 275 2.00 8.48 -3.01
CA THR A 275 1.00 7.63 -2.34
C THR A 275 1.66 6.63 -1.39
N TRP A 276 2.80 6.03 -1.77
CA TRP A 276 3.58 5.18 -0.89
C TRP A 276 4.09 5.95 0.33
N TYR A 277 4.63 7.16 0.12
CA TYR A 277 5.05 8.04 1.20
C TYR A 277 3.91 8.34 2.19
N ALA A 278 2.73 8.70 1.69
CA ALA A 278 1.57 8.97 2.53
C ALA A 278 1.15 7.74 3.36
N ALA A 279 1.16 6.55 2.74
CA ALA A 279 0.74 5.33 3.39
C ALA A 279 1.74 4.82 4.44
N LEU A 280 3.05 4.90 4.16
CA LEU A 280 4.08 4.25 4.97
C LEU A 280 4.84 5.21 5.89
N ALA A 281 5.22 6.40 5.41
CA ALA A 281 5.99 7.36 6.23
C ALA A 281 5.12 8.21 7.16
N GLY A 282 3.84 8.41 6.84
CA GLY A 282 2.88 9.17 7.66
C GLY A 282 3.10 10.69 7.64
N GLY A 283 3.81 11.21 6.64
CA GLY A 283 4.13 12.62 6.56
C GLY A 283 3.09 13.47 5.84
N ASP A 284 3.17 14.78 6.06
CA ASP A 284 2.38 15.76 5.31
C ASP A 284 2.88 15.85 3.86
N LEU A 285 1.97 15.73 2.88
CA LEU A 285 2.29 15.83 1.47
C LEU A 285 2.88 17.20 1.09
N GLU A 286 2.52 18.27 1.83
CA GLU A 286 3.04 19.61 1.61
C GLU A 286 4.52 19.75 2.03
N ALA A 287 5.01 18.86 2.91
CA ALA A 287 6.42 18.82 3.30
C ALA A 287 7.35 18.28 2.20
N VAL A 288 6.80 17.57 1.22
CA VAL A 288 7.58 17.05 0.09
C VAL A 288 7.94 18.18 -0.85
N THR A 289 9.24 18.47 -0.94
CA THR A 289 9.79 19.60 -1.73
C THR A 289 10.55 19.15 -2.98
N TRP A 290 10.92 17.89 -3.08
CA TRP A 290 11.67 17.36 -4.22
C TRP A 290 10.81 17.24 -5.48
N LEU A 291 11.40 17.58 -6.61
CA LEU A 291 10.85 17.37 -7.94
C LEU A 291 11.90 16.76 -8.85
N PRO A 292 11.52 15.91 -9.81
CA PRO A 292 12.44 15.41 -10.82
C PRO A 292 13.01 16.59 -11.62
N SER A 293 14.33 16.73 -11.64
CA SER A 293 15.01 17.86 -12.31
C SER A 293 14.67 17.98 -13.80
N ARG A 294 14.27 16.89 -14.43
CA ARG A 294 13.82 16.85 -15.82
C ARG A 294 12.46 17.54 -16.03
N TYR A 295 11.64 17.64 -14.96
CA TYR A 295 10.26 18.14 -15.02
C TYR A 295 10.02 19.22 -13.96
N PRO A 296 10.69 20.39 -14.07
CA PRO A 296 10.48 21.48 -13.11
C PRO A 296 9.05 22.05 -13.14
N ASP A 297 8.39 21.91 -14.28
CA ASP A 297 6.98 22.29 -14.51
C ASP A 297 5.97 21.38 -13.81
N LEU A 298 6.40 20.24 -13.24
CA LEU A 298 5.58 19.44 -12.36
C LEU A 298 5.12 20.22 -11.11
N ALA A 299 5.83 21.30 -10.75
CA ALA A 299 5.46 22.18 -9.65
C ALA A 299 4.04 22.75 -9.81
N ASP A 300 3.62 23.05 -11.04
CA ASP A 300 2.30 23.62 -11.34
C ASP A 300 1.18 22.59 -11.11
N ASP A 301 1.51 21.30 -11.21
CA ASP A 301 0.57 20.18 -11.08
C ASP A 301 0.50 19.61 -9.65
N LEU A 302 1.40 20.03 -8.73
CA LEU A 302 1.43 19.52 -7.35
C LEU A 302 0.09 19.64 -6.60
N PRO A 303 -0.68 20.73 -6.72
CA PRO A 303 -1.95 20.83 -6.01
C PRO A 303 -2.92 19.71 -6.37
N VAL A 304 -3.08 19.40 -7.66
CA VAL A 304 -3.98 18.32 -8.10
C VAL A 304 -3.42 16.94 -7.80
N ILE A 305 -2.11 16.74 -7.89
CA ILE A 305 -1.46 15.49 -7.54
C ILE A 305 -1.65 15.19 -6.04
N ARG A 306 -1.36 16.16 -5.17
CA ARG A 306 -1.52 16.04 -3.72
C ARG A 306 -2.98 15.79 -3.33
N GLN A 307 -3.91 16.51 -3.96
CA GLN A 307 -5.34 16.29 -3.72
C GLN A 307 -5.77 14.89 -4.13
N SER A 308 -5.32 14.39 -5.30
CA SER A 308 -5.59 13.03 -5.76
C SER A 308 -5.10 11.96 -4.78
N VAL A 309 -3.93 12.17 -4.16
CA VAL A 309 -3.40 11.27 -3.12
C VAL A 309 -4.21 11.38 -1.84
N LYS A 310 -4.52 12.61 -1.35
CA LYS A 310 -5.34 12.81 -0.14
C LYS A 310 -6.70 12.12 -0.25
N ASP A 311 -7.35 12.26 -1.40
CA ASP A 311 -8.65 11.64 -1.65
C ASP A 311 -8.52 10.10 -1.72
N ALA A 312 -7.47 9.57 -2.36
CA ALA A 312 -7.23 8.13 -2.39
C ALA A 312 -6.93 7.55 -1.00
N MET A 313 -6.19 8.25 -0.16
CA MET A 313 -5.93 7.82 1.22
C MET A 313 -7.21 7.83 2.07
N LYS A 314 -8.12 8.76 1.82
CA LYS A 314 -9.40 8.85 2.53
C LYS A 314 -10.42 7.84 2.04
N GLU A 315 -10.52 7.66 0.71
CA GLU A 315 -11.50 6.79 0.05
C GLU A 315 -10.79 5.84 -0.92
N PRO A 316 -10.07 4.82 -0.42
CA PRO A 316 -9.12 4.03 -1.21
C PRO A 316 -9.75 3.20 -2.33
N PHE A 317 -11.07 3.10 -2.37
CA PHE A 317 -11.82 2.27 -3.32
C PHE A 317 -12.75 3.08 -4.23
N VAL A 318 -12.70 4.40 -4.13
CA VAL A 318 -13.60 5.31 -4.86
C VAL A 318 -12.78 6.29 -5.70
N ILE A 319 -13.12 6.39 -6.98
CA ILE A 319 -12.55 7.42 -7.86
C ILE A 319 -13.20 8.75 -7.50
N THR A 320 -12.39 9.68 -6.98
CA THR A 320 -12.83 11.05 -6.67
C THR A 320 -12.51 11.96 -7.84
N GLN A 321 -13.54 12.59 -8.40
CA GLN A 321 -13.36 13.51 -9.54
C GLN A 321 -12.59 14.75 -9.10
N GLN A 322 -11.52 15.05 -9.80
CA GLN A 322 -10.68 16.23 -9.55
C GLN A 322 -11.14 17.45 -10.37
N ALA A 323 -10.73 18.63 -9.95
CA ALA A 323 -11.02 19.86 -10.70
C ALA A 323 -10.42 19.78 -12.11
N LYS A 324 -11.20 20.21 -13.12
CA LYS A 324 -10.80 20.29 -14.54
C LYS A 324 -10.17 21.61 -14.86
#